data_3cad6c7a2581953a60794b26fa72e938
#
_entry.id   3cad6c7a2581953a60794b26fa72e938
#
_cell.length_a   1.000
_cell.length_b   1.000
_cell.length_c   1.000
_cell.angle_alpha   90.00
_cell.angle_beta   90.00
_cell.angle_gamma   90.00
#
_symmetry.space_group_name_H-M   'P 1'
#
loop_
_entity.id
_entity.type
_entity.pdbx_description
1 polymer ?
#
loop_
_entity_poly.entity_id
_entity_poly.type
_entity_poly.pdbx_seq_one_letter_code
_entity_poly.pdbx_strand_id
1 'polypeptide(L)'
;VDPNHWHELWESNELGFHEVDGNRLLQRKLDKLELAGNARILVPLCGKAEDLAWLASRGYVVIGVELSEIAARDFYSEHAIVPTVTPHETLTRYSGGGIDILVGDFFDVDRQTVGPIAGVYDRAALVALPPDMRTAYAAHLVDITDC
;
A
#
# COMPACT_ATOMS: atom_id res chain seq x y z
N VAL A 1 -4.40 -2.07 -16.10
CA VAL A 1 -3.13 -1.48 -16.49
C VAL A 1 -2.05 -2.53 -16.45
N ASP A 2 -1.21 -2.55 -17.49
CA ASP A 2 -0.09 -3.46 -17.60
C ASP A 2 0.92 -3.19 -16.47
N PRO A 3 1.37 -4.20 -15.71
CA PRO A 3 2.40 -4.03 -14.68
C PRO A 3 3.66 -3.33 -15.19
N ASN A 4 4.07 -3.58 -16.43
CA ASN A 4 5.24 -2.93 -17.02
C ASN A 4 5.07 -1.42 -17.15
N HIS A 5 3.86 -0.94 -17.41
CA HIS A 5 3.56 0.48 -17.48
C HIS A 5 3.86 1.17 -16.14
N TRP A 6 3.46 0.55 -15.04
CA TRP A 6 3.73 1.09 -13.70
C TRP A 6 5.22 1.09 -13.36
N HIS A 7 5.95 0.04 -13.74
CA HIS A 7 7.40 -0.01 -13.56
C HIS A 7 8.09 1.11 -14.35
N GLU A 8 7.67 1.34 -15.59
CA GLU A 8 8.23 2.43 -16.40
C GLU A 8 7.97 3.80 -15.79
N LEU A 9 6.77 4.04 -15.27
CA LEU A 9 6.44 5.30 -14.61
C LEU A 9 7.30 5.54 -13.37
N TRP A 10 7.52 4.50 -12.54
CA TRP A 10 8.38 4.62 -11.38
C TRP A 10 9.84 4.84 -11.74
N GLU A 11 10.34 4.16 -12.77
CA GLU A 11 11.71 4.31 -13.23
C GLU A 11 11.96 5.69 -13.82
N SER A 12 11.01 6.26 -14.54
CA SER A 12 11.11 7.60 -15.11
C SER A 12 10.75 8.71 -14.12
N ASN A 13 10.23 8.34 -12.95
CA ASN A 13 9.73 9.27 -11.93
C ASN A 13 8.58 10.15 -12.44
N GLU A 14 7.81 9.66 -13.38
CA GLU A 14 6.63 10.34 -13.92
C GLU A 14 5.39 9.99 -13.09
N LEU A 15 5.27 10.61 -11.93
CA LEU A 15 4.27 10.29 -10.93
C LEU A 15 3.17 11.35 -10.84
N GLY A 16 2.42 11.54 -11.94
CA GLY A 16 1.36 12.54 -11.99
C GLY A 16 0.24 12.33 -10.97
N PHE A 17 0.11 11.10 -10.44
CA PHE A 17 -0.87 10.80 -9.39
C PHE A 17 -0.29 10.89 -7.97
N HIS A 18 1.01 11.12 -7.83
CA HIS A 18 1.66 11.21 -6.51
C HIS A 18 1.38 12.55 -5.85
N GLU A 19 0.87 12.52 -4.63
CA GLU A 19 0.59 13.70 -3.82
C GLU A 19 1.69 13.85 -2.77
N VAL A 20 2.48 14.92 -2.85
CA VAL A 20 3.65 15.13 -1.98
C VAL A 20 3.27 15.23 -0.51
N ASP A 21 2.15 15.89 -0.21
CA ASP A 21 1.68 16.11 1.16
C ASP A 21 0.64 15.08 1.63
N GLY A 22 0.44 14.02 0.85
CA GLY A 22 -0.57 13.00 1.12
C GLY A 22 -1.95 13.42 0.65
N ASN A 23 -2.93 12.55 0.87
CA ASN A 23 -4.30 12.77 0.42
C ASN A 23 -5.11 13.54 1.46
N ARG A 24 -5.51 14.75 1.10
CA ARG A 24 -6.26 15.63 2.02
C ARG A 24 -7.63 15.08 2.39
N LEU A 25 -8.27 14.35 1.47
CA LEU A 25 -9.56 13.73 1.75
C LEU A 25 -9.42 12.64 2.81
N LEU A 26 -8.38 11.80 2.72
CA LEU A 26 -8.07 10.82 3.74
C LEU A 26 -7.89 11.49 5.09
N GLN A 27 -7.07 12.54 5.15
CA GLN A 27 -6.77 13.23 6.40
C GLN A 27 -8.02 13.83 7.05
N ARG A 28 -8.99 14.29 6.25
CA ARG A 28 -10.25 14.85 6.74
C ARG A 28 -11.25 13.79 7.18
N LYS A 29 -11.23 12.60 6.56
CA LYS A 29 -12.28 11.59 6.73
C LYS A 29 -11.88 10.44 7.64
N LEU A 30 -10.61 10.29 7.96
CA LEU A 30 -10.11 9.15 8.73
C LEU A 30 -10.81 9.02 10.09
N ASP A 31 -11.00 10.11 10.79
CA ASP A 31 -11.62 10.09 12.13
C ASP A 31 -13.06 9.58 12.11
N LYS A 32 -13.74 9.68 10.97
CA LYS A 32 -15.11 9.19 10.81
C LYS A 32 -15.22 7.68 10.77
N LEU A 33 -14.10 6.97 10.55
CA LEU A 33 -14.08 5.50 10.55
C LEU A 33 -14.06 4.91 11.96
N GLU A 34 -13.81 5.71 12.98
CA GLU A 34 -13.78 5.29 14.39
C GLU A 34 -12.89 4.07 14.65
N LEU A 35 -11.72 4.02 13.98
CA LEU A 35 -10.79 2.91 14.15
C LEU A 35 -10.00 3.05 15.45
N ALA A 36 -9.63 1.90 16.05
CA ALA A 36 -8.72 1.89 17.19
C ALA A 36 -7.38 2.53 16.81
N GLY A 37 -6.71 3.18 17.77
CA GLY A 37 -5.49 3.94 17.51
C GLY A 37 -4.29 3.13 17.03
N ASN A 38 -4.34 1.80 17.17
CA ASN A 38 -3.30 0.88 16.68
C ASN A 38 -3.83 -0.09 15.62
N ALA A 39 -4.95 0.25 14.99
CA ALA A 39 -5.57 -0.59 13.98
C ALA A 39 -4.63 -0.81 12.78
N ARG A 40 -4.75 -1.97 12.14
CA ARG A 40 -3.98 -2.31 10.95
C ARG A 40 -4.74 -1.85 9.71
N ILE A 41 -4.08 -1.06 8.88
CA ILE A 41 -4.66 -0.51 7.66
C ILE A 41 -3.90 -1.06 6.47
N LEU A 42 -4.64 -1.65 5.52
CA LEU A 42 -4.07 -2.14 4.27
C LEU A 42 -4.21 -1.07 3.19
N VAL A 43 -3.11 -0.82 2.49
CA VAL A 43 -3.07 0.13 1.37
C VAL A 43 -2.61 -0.63 0.12
N PRO A 44 -3.54 -1.18 -0.66
CA PRO A 44 -3.18 -1.93 -1.85
C PRO A 44 -2.67 -1.01 -2.95
N LEU A 45 -1.69 -1.48 -3.73
CA LEU A 45 -1.04 -0.74 -4.83
C LEU A 45 -0.58 0.65 -4.36
N CYS A 46 0.13 0.66 -3.23
CA CYS A 46 0.39 1.89 -2.48
C CYS A 46 1.37 2.87 -3.15
N GLY A 47 2.25 2.39 -4.02
CA GLY A 47 3.32 3.24 -4.55
C GLY A 47 4.24 3.73 -3.43
N LYS A 48 4.61 5.01 -3.50
CA LYS A 48 5.37 5.68 -2.44
C LYS A 48 4.56 6.85 -1.86
N ALA A 49 3.27 6.62 -1.65
CA ALA A 49 2.36 7.67 -1.21
C ALA A 49 2.70 8.18 0.20
N GLU A 50 2.63 9.49 0.38
CA GLU A 50 2.81 10.13 1.69
C GLU A 50 1.77 9.66 2.70
N ASP A 51 0.63 9.16 2.23
CA ASP A 51 -0.42 8.63 3.07
C ASP A 51 0.05 7.50 3.98
N LEU A 52 1.03 6.69 3.53
CA LEU A 52 1.62 5.62 4.35
C LEU A 52 2.26 6.20 5.61
N ALA A 53 3.10 7.23 5.43
CA ALA A 53 3.77 7.88 6.56
C ALA A 53 2.77 8.63 7.43
N TRP A 54 1.78 9.28 6.83
CA TRP A 54 0.77 10.01 7.58
C TRP A 54 -0.06 9.07 8.46
N LEU A 55 -0.50 7.94 7.93
CA LEU A 55 -1.23 6.93 8.70
C LEU A 55 -0.39 6.40 9.86
N ALA A 56 0.88 6.09 9.61
CA ALA A 56 1.78 5.63 10.65
C ALA A 56 1.98 6.69 11.74
N SER A 57 2.04 7.97 11.36
CA SER A 57 2.18 9.08 12.30
C SER A 57 0.96 9.22 13.23
N ARG A 58 -0.20 8.71 12.79
CA ARG A 58 -1.42 8.69 13.60
C ARG A 58 -1.53 7.46 14.50
N GLY A 59 -0.51 6.61 14.52
CA GLY A 59 -0.45 5.43 15.36
C GLY A 59 -0.94 4.14 14.73
N TYR A 60 -1.41 4.18 13.49
CA TYR A 60 -1.87 2.98 12.79
C TYR A 60 -0.70 2.12 12.35
N VAL A 61 -0.94 0.81 12.29
CA VAL A 61 -0.01 -0.15 11.68
C VAL A 61 -0.35 -0.20 10.19
N VAL A 62 0.59 0.15 9.34
CA VAL A 62 0.35 0.30 7.90
C VAL A 62 0.97 -0.86 7.13
N ILE A 63 0.17 -1.51 6.29
CA ILE A 63 0.63 -2.56 5.40
C ILE A 63 0.34 -2.11 3.97
N GLY A 64 1.38 -1.75 3.23
CA GLY A 64 1.26 -1.42 1.81
C GLY A 64 1.59 -2.64 0.95
N VAL A 65 1.00 -2.70 -0.23
CA VAL A 65 1.36 -3.69 -1.26
C VAL A 65 1.73 -2.93 -2.51
N GLU A 66 2.90 -3.22 -3.06
CA GLU A 66 3.40 -2.52 -4.24
C GLU A 66 4.13 -3.50 -5.16
N LEU A 67 3.85 -3.42 -6.45
CA LEU A 67 4.50 -4.25 -7.45
C LEU A 67 5.93 -3.81 -7.72
N SER A 68 6.21 -2.51 -7.65
CA SER A 68 7.52 -1.93 -7.96
C SER A 68 8.42 -1.87 -6.73
N GLU A 69 9.56 -2.56 -6.79
CA GLU A 69 10.57 -2.47 -5.74
C GLU A 69 11.19 -1.07 -5.66
N ILE A 70 11.30 -0.38 -6.80
CA ILE A 70 11.80 1.00 -6.86
C ILE A 70 10.93 1.93 -6.03
N ALA A 71 9.61 1.81 -6.15
CA ALA A 71 8.69 2.62 -5.37
C ALA A 71 8.82 2.37 -3.88
N ALA A 72 8.96 1.12 -3.46
CA ALA A 72 9.15 0.77 -2.05
C ALA A 72 10.46 1.34 -1.50
N ARG A 73 11.55 1.17 -2.21
CA ARG A 73 12.86 1.70 -1.82
C ARG A 73 12.83 3.22 -1.71
N ASP A 74 12.24 3.89 -2.70
CA ASP A 74 12.13 5.35 -2.73
C ASP A 74 11.34 5.86 -1.53
N PHE A 75 10.26 5.18 -1.17
CA PHE A 75 9.46 5.55 -0.02
C PHE A 75 10.31 5.62 1.25
N TYR A 76 11.03 4.55 1.56
CA TYR A 76 11.85 4.50 2.78
C TYR A 76 13.01 5.50 2.72
N SER A 77 13.65 5.65 1.56
CA SER A 77 14.73 6.60 1.37
C SER A 77 14.27 8.04 1.58
N GLU A 78 13.13 8.41 1.01
CA GLU A 78 12.59 9.77 1.13
C GLU A 78 12.16 10.11 2.57
N HIS A 79 11.85 9.09 3.37
CA HIS A 79 11.45 9.28 4.77
C HIS A 79 12.59 9.02 5.76
N ALA A 80 13.82 8.86 5.27
CA ALA A 80 15.01 8.59 6.09
C ALA A 80 14.85 7.37 7.01
N ILE A 81 14.17 6.34 6.53
CA ILE A 81 13.98 5.07 7.24
C ILE A 81 14.85 4.01 6.59
N VAL A 82 15.62 3.27 7.40
CA VAL A 82 16.37 2.10 6.92
C VAL A 82 15.51 0.87 7.16
N PRO A 83 14.92 0.28 6.10
CA PRO A 83 14.02 -0.85 6.29
C PRO A 83 14.76 -2.15 6.55
N THR A 84 14.13 -3.07 7.28
CA THR A 84 14.52 -4.48 7.31
C THR A 84 13.87 -5.15 6.10
N VAL A 85 14.66 -5.85 5.30
CA VAL A 85 14.19 -6.49 4.08
C VAL A 85 14.28 -8.01 4.25
N THR A 86 13.15 -8.69 4.14
CA THR A 86 13.08 -10.14 4.31
C THR A 86 12.26 -10.78 3.18
N PRO A 87 12.71 -11.93 2.66
CA PRO A 87 11.89 -12.66 1.69
C PRO A 87 10.70 -13.32 2.39
N HIS A 88 9.57 -13.40 1.67
CA HIS A 88 8.36 -14.07 2.15
C HIS A 88 7.64 -14.72 0.97
N GLU A 89 7.94 -15.98 0.71
CA GLU A 89 7.43 -16.73 -0.46
C GLU A 89 7.78 -16.00 -1.76
N THR A 90 6.78 -15.58 -2.54
CA THR A 90 6.99 -14.85 -3.80
C THR A 90 7.08 -13.34 -3.59
N LEU A 91 6.94 -12.88 -2.35
CA LEU A 91 6.96 -11.45 -2.00
C LEU A 91 8.26 -11.09 -1.29
N THR A 92 8.58 -9.81 -1.25
CA THR A 92 9.66 -9.28 -0.41
C THR A 92 9.03 -8.28 0.56
N ARG A 93 9.28 -8.48 1.86
CA ARG A 93 8.77 -7.58 2.91
C ARG A 93 9.81 -6.53 3.26
N TYR A 94 9.44 -5.27 3.12
CA TYR A 94 10.18 -4.12 3.64
C TYR A 94 9.48 -3.65 4.90
N SER A 95 10.20 -3.48 5.99
CA SER A 95 9.60 -3.15 7.28
C SER A 95 10.41 -2.09 8.01
N GLY A 96 9.76 -1.02 8.44
CA GLY A 96 10.38 0.05 9.21
C GLY A 96 9.43 1.20 9.47
N GLY A 97 9.60 1.89 10.59
CA GLY A 97 8.81 3.07 10.93
C GLY A 97 7.32 2.81 11.16
N GLY A 98 6.94 1.57 11.50
CA GLY A 98 5.53 1.21 11.66
C GLY A 98 4.84 0.92 10.33
N ILE A 99 5.59 0.80 9.25
CA ILE A 99 5.09 0.58 7.90
C ILE A 99 5.76 -0.65 7.31
N ASP A 100 4.96 -1.60 6.86
CA ASP A 100 5.42 -2.72 6.06
C ASP A 100 4.99 -2.50 4.61
N ILE A 101 5.88 -2.70 3.66
CA ILE A 101 5.54 -2.75 2.25
C ILE A 101 5.87 -4.13 1.72
N LEU A 102 4.85 -4.83 1.22
CA LEU A 102 4.99 -6.11 0.57
C LEU A 102 5.20 -5.86 -0.92
N VAL A 103 6.39 -6.18 -1.41
CA VAL A 103 6.73 -5.98 -2.82
C VAL A 103 6.45 -7.25 -3.59
N GLY A 104 5.60 -7.17 -4.58
CA GLY A 104 5.19 -8.28 -5.42
C GLY A 104 3.77 -8.12 -5.93
N ASP A 105 3.23 -9.21 -6.49
CA ASP A 105 1.87 -9.22 -7.02
C ASP A 105 0.87 -9.22 -5.87
N PHE A 106 -0.11 -8.31 -5.93
CA PHE A 106 -1.17 -8.24 -4.92
C PHE A 106 -1.93 -9.57 -4.78
N PHE A 107 -2.10 -10.32 -5.87
CA PHE A 107 -2.80 -11.61 -5.83
C PHE A 107 -2.01 -12.71 -5.12
N ASP A 108 -0.73 -12.51 -4.87
CA ASP A 108 0.09 -13.44 -4.08
C ASP A 108 0.02 -13.15 -2.57
N VAL A 109 -0.61 -12.05 -2.18
CA VAL A 109 -0.78 -11.68 -0.77
C VAL A 109 -1.93 -12.50 -0.18
N ASP A 110 -1.71 -13.11 1.00
CA ASP A 110 -2.73 -13.88 1.70
C ASP A 110 -3.08 -13.25 3.05
N ARG A 111 -4.10 -13.81 3.70
CA ARG A 111 -4.58 -13.35 5.00
C ARG A 111 -3.53 -13.38 6.09
N GLN A 112 -2.70 -14.42 6.11
CA GLN A 112 -1.65 -14.57 7.10
C GLN A 112 -0.57 -13.51 6.94
N THR A 113 -0.26 -13.15 5.69
CA THR A 113 0.77 -12.16 5.39
C THR A 113 0.39 -10.77 5.89
N VAL A 114 -0.86 -10.37 5.73
CA VAL A 114 -1.32 -9.03 6.16
C VAL A 114 -1.77 -8.99 7.61
N GLY A 115 -2.19 -10.12 8.18
CA GLY A 115 -2.74 -10.19 9.53
C GLY A 115 -4.16 -9.59 9.61
N PRO A 116 -4.68 -9.35 10.81
CA PRO A 116 -6.02 -8.81 10.98
C PRO A 116 -6.09 -7.36 10.52
N ILE A 117 -6.89 -7.09 9.50
CA ILE A 117 -7.04 -5.75 8.91
C ILE A 117 -8.32 -5.10 9.43
N ALA A 118 -8.20 -3.89 9.96
CA ALA A 118 -9.34 -3.11 10.45
C ALA A 118 -9.87 -2.12 9.42
N GLY A 119 -9.04 -1.69 8.48
CA GLY A 119 -9.45 -0.76 7.43
C GLY A 119 -8.62 -0.91 6.18
N VAL A 120 -9.20 -0.53 5.05
CA VAL A 120 -8.54 -0.53 3.75
C VAL A 120 -8.60 0.87 3.17
N TYR A 121 -7.45 1.39 2.77
CA TYR A 121 -7.39 2.65 2.05
C TYR A 121 -6.98 2.38 0.61
N ASP A 122 -7.94 2.47 -0.30
CA ASP A 122 -7.73 2.28 -1.74
C ASP A 122 -7.86 3.64 -2.43
N ARG A 123 -6.72 4.25 -2.76
CA ARG A 123 -6.69 5.48 -3.54
C ARG A 123 -6.36 5.13 -4.99
N ALA A 124 -7.40 5.06 -5.81
CA ALA A 124 -7.30 4.82 -7.25
C ALA A 124 -6.77 3.44 -7.65
N ALA A 125 -6.52 2.52 -6.72
CA ALA A 125 -6.04 1.19 -7.07
C ALA A 125 -7.05 0.45 -7.96
N LEU A 126 -8.33 0.48 -7.59
CA LEU A 126 -9.38 -0.18 -8.34
C LEU A 126 -9.51 0.37 -9.76
N VAL A 127 -9.49 1.71 -9.91
CA VAL A 127 -9.65 2.34 -11.23
C VAL A 127 -8.37 2.25 -12.08
N ALA A 128 -7.22 2.00 -11.47
CA ALA A 128 -5.96 1.80 -12.18
C ALA A 128 -5.90 0.45 -12.89
N LEU A 129 -6.74 -0.51 -12.51
CA LEU A 129 -6.74 -1.85 -13.08
C LEU A 129 -7.65 -1.92 -14.30
N PRO A 130 -7.34 -2.78 -15.29
CA PRO A 130 -8.27 -3.07 -16.38
C PRO A 130 -9.61 -3.60 -15.83
N PRO A 131 -10.75 -3.32 -16.52
CA PRO A 131 -12.06 -3.75 -16.01
C PRO A 131 -12.19 -5.23 -15.70
N ASP A 132 -11.54 -6.09 -16.46
CA ASP A 132 -11.57 -7.55 -16.22
C ASP A 132 -10.81 -7.96 -14.96
N MET A 133 -9.85 -7.16 -14.52
CA MET A 133 -9.11 -7.42 -13.28
C MET A 133 -9.77 -6.84 -12.04
N ARG A 134 -10.68 -5.89 -12.20
CA ARG A 134 -11.34 -5.22 -11.06
C ARG A 134 -12.15 -6.17 -10.20
N THR A 135 -12.88 -7.09 -10.83
CA THR A 135 -13.67 -8.10 -10.11
C THR A 135 -12.78 -9.03 -9.31
N ALA A 136 -11.69 -9.52 -9.93
CA ALA A 136 -10.73 -10.39 -9.24
C ALA A 136 -10.03 -9.66 -8.10
N TYR A 137 -9.67 -8.40 -8.31
CA TYR A 137 -9.06 -7.55 -7.29
C TYR A 137 -9.99 -7.37 -6.09
N ALA A 138 -11.24 -7.00 -6.32
CA ALA A 138 -12.22 -6.80 -5.25
C ALA A 138 -12.46 -8.08 -4.46
N ALA A 139 -12.60 -9.21 -5.16
CA ALA A 139 -12.80 -10.52 -4.51
C ALA A 139 -11.60 -10.91 -3.65
N HIS A 140 -10.38 -10.69 -4.15
CA HIS A 140 -9.16 -10.98 -3.41
C HIS A 140 -9.03 -10.07 -2.17
N LEU A 141 -9.35 -8.80 -2.31
CA LEU A 141 -9.32 -7.85 -1.20
C LEU A 141 -10.26 -8.26 -0.07
N VAL A 142 -11.48 -8.67 -0.40
CA VAL A 142 -12.45 -9.20 0.57
C VAL A 142 -11.90 -10.46 1.23
N ASP A 143 -11.32 -11.36 0.45
CA ASP A 143 -10.81 -12.64 0.95
C ASP A 143 -9.69 -12.46 1.97
N ILE A 144 -8.76 -11.54 1.72
CA ILE A 144 -7.61 -11.34 2.61
C ILE A 144 -7.91 -10.45 3.82
N THR A 145 -9.01 -9.69 3.81
CA THR A 145 -9.34 -8.74 4.87
C THR A 145 -10.59 -9.11 5.68
N ASP A 146 -11.37 -10.05 5.26
CA ASP A 146 -12.66 -10.39 5.89
C ASP A 146 -13.68 -9.26 5.83
N CYS A 147 -13.56 -8.38 4.88
CA CYS A 147 -14.48 -7.25 4.73
C CYS A 147 -15.67 -7.56 3.85
#